data_7c5830b67013efa36280bead48afda2a
#
_entry.id   7c5830b67013efa36280bead48afda2a
#
_cell.length_a   1.000
_cell.length_b   1.000
_cell.length_c   1.000
_cell.angle_alpha   90.00
_cell.angle_beta   90.00
_cell.angle_gamma   90.00
#
_symmetry.space_group_name_H-M   'P 1'
#
loop_
_entity.id
_entity.type
_entity.pdbx_description
1 polymer ?
#
loop_
_entity_poly.entity_id
_entity_poly.type
_entity_poly.pdbx_seq_one_letter_code
_entity_poly.pdbx_strand_id
1 'polypeptide(L)'
;MNAIGIKIKKADGNHDPGASKFFGAPVLPDGWAELFSEDIIFFGQIRLSDIAELDTENKLPHTGYLYLFLDVEMYPYQAMAFYYDGEPNVVVVDFNKAEVQFAHLNEDWLMSFEPVDEDFDGTRLFGVPSSGYETDEELLLQFDPLAESTGFLDNIDGYAYFFFGEDEDRIDGIRFGIDRS
;
A
#
# COMPACT_ATOMS: atom_id res chain seq x y z
N MET A 1 5.89 -21.43 1.47
CA MET A 1 4.98 -20.30 1.20
C MET A 1 5.79 -19.12 0.75
N ASN A 2 5.39 -18.47 -0.32
CA ASN A 2 6.14 -17.36 -0.88
C ASN A 2 5.44 -16.04 -0.59
N ALA A 3 6.25 -15.02 -0.31
CA ALA A 3 5.82 -13.65 -0.28
C ALA A 3 6.29 -12.94 -1.56
N ILE A 4 5.88 -11.70 -1.75
CA ILE A 4 6.24 -10.90 -2.91
C ILE A 4 6.99 -9.68 -2.41
N GLY A 5 8.29 -9.63 -2.68
CA GLY A 5 9.13 -8.48 -2.35
C GLY A 5 8.80 -7.30 -3.25
N ILE A 6 8.83 -6.10 -2.70
CA ILE A 6 8.57 -4.86 -3.42
C ILE A 6 9.82 -4.00 -3.36
N LYS A 7 10.35 -3.68 -4.53
CA LYS A 7 11.39 -2.66 -4.69
C LYS A 7 10.74 -1.40 -5.19
N ILE A 8 11.12 -0.25 -4.63
CA ILE A 8 10.58 1.02 -5.06
C ILE A 8 11.64 1.93 -5.63
N LYS A 9 11.20 2.77 -6.55
CA LYS A 9 12.04 3.77 -7.20
C LYS A 9 11.21 5.03 -7.43
N LYS A 10 11.75 6.17 -7.04
CA LYS A 10 11.11 7.46 -7.32
C LYS A 10 10.95 7.64 -8.83
N ALA A 11 9.74 7.98 -9.26
CA ALA A 11 9.45 8.20 -10.67
C ALA A 11 10.12 9.48 -11.18
N ASP A 12 10.50 9.47 -12.45
CA ASP A 12 11.18 10.61 -13.11
C ASP A 12 10.20 11.55 -13.83
N GLY A 13 8.89 11.29 -13.75
CA GLY A 13 7.87 12.11 -14.38
C GLY A 13 7.37 11.57 -15.73
N ASN A 14 8.03 10.57 -16.31
CA ASN A 14 7.66 9.96 -17.60
C ASN A 14 7.19 8.52 -17.42
N HIS A 15 6.38 8.26 -16.44
CA HIS A 15 5.90 6.93 -16.12
C HIS A 15 4.41 6.81 -16.40
N ASP A 16 3.94 5.57 -16.50
CA ASP A 16 2.51 5.27 -16.61
C ASP A 16 1.81 5.65 -15.30
N PRO A 17 0.84 6.57 -15.31
CA PRO A 17 0.09 6.93 -14.09
C PRO A 17 -0.63 5.75 -13.44
N GLY A 18 -0.97 4.72 -14.22
CA GLY A 18 -1.62 3.50 -13.74
C GLY A 18 -0.66 2.43 -13.23
N ALA A 19 0.65 2.70 -13.18
CA ALA A 19 1.61 1.75 -12.64
C ALA A 19 1.37 1.48 -11.15
N SER A 20 1.74 0.30 -10.68
CA SER A 20 1.77 0.01 -9.24
C SER A 20 2.77 0.94 -8.56
N LYS A 21 2.34 1.61 -7.48
CA LYS A 21 3.17 2.61 -6.81
C LYS A 21 2.71 2.87 -5.39
N PHE A 22 3.62 3.39 -4.56
CA PHE A 22 3.31 4.05 -3.30
C PHE A 22 3.23 5.55 -3.51
N PHE A 23 2.30 6.20 -2.82
CA PHE A 23 2.15 7.65 -2.72
C PHE A 23 1.95 8.34 -4.08
N GLY A 24 2.03 9.66 -4.08
CA GLY A 24 1.88 10.46 -5.29
C GLY A 24 0.44 10.61 -5.73
N ALA A 25 0.23 10.60 -7.05
CA ALA A 25 -1.07 10.83 -7.66
C ALA A 25 -1.77 9.51 -8.01
N PRO A 26 -2.84 9.14 -7.28
CA PRO A 26 -3.57 7.92 -7.63
C PRO A 26 -4.28 8.08 -8.97
N VAL A 27 -4.44 6.96 -9.69
CA VAL A 27 -5.36 6.88 -10.82
C VAL A 27 -6.62 6.20 -10.33
N LEU A 28 -7.71 6.94 -10.25
CA LEU A 28 -8.97 6.47 -9.67
C LEU A 28 -10.04 6.29 -10.73
N PRO A 29 -11.04 5.44 -10.46
CA PRO A 29 -12.26 5.45 -11.24
C PRO A 29 -12.97 6.81 -11.15
N ASP A 30 -13.75 7.13 -12.17
CA ASP A 30 -14.50 8.39 -12.23
C ASP A 30 -15.42 8.56 -11.00
N GLY A 31 -15.36 9.72 -10.39
CA GLY A 31 -16.19 10.07 -9.24
C GLY A 31 -15.64 9.61 -7.88
N TRP A 32 -14.59 8.78 -7.84
CA TRP A 32 -14.07 8.27 -6.56
C TRP A 32 -13.35 9.34 -5.74
N ALA A 33 -12.64 10.25 -6.39
CA ALA A 33 -11.86 11.27 -5.67
C ALA A 33 -12.71 12.11 -4.70
N GLU A 34 -13.98 12.32 -5.05
CA GLU A 34 -14.92 13.11 -4.27
C GLU A 34 -15.40 12.40 -2.99
N LEU A 35 -15.14 11.09 -2.86
CA LEU A 35 -15.54 10.30 -1.70
C LEU A 35 -14.58 10.44 -0.53
N PHE A 36 -13.41 11.03 -0.75
CA PHE A 36 -12.34 11.10 0.26
C PHE A 36 -12.24 12.50 0.85
N SER A 37 -12.11 12.58 2.18
CA SER A 37 -11.84 13.83 2.88
C SER A 37 -10.35 14.22 2.75
N GLU A 38 -10.03 15.46 3.13
CA GLU A 38 -8.65 15.94 3.11
C GLU A 38 -7.72 15.22 4.09
N ASP A 39 -8.29 14.54 5.09
CA ASP A 39 -7.53 13.78 6.09
C ASP A 39 -7.13 12.38 5.60
N ILE A 40 -7.55 12.00 4.41
CA ILE A 40 -7.22 10.70 3.82
C ILE A 40 -6.01 10.88 2.90
N ILE A 41 -4.96 10.10 3.16
CA ILE A 41 -3.82 10.04 2.25
C ILE A 41 -3.88 8.79 1.39
N PHE A 42 -3.35 8.91 0.17
CA PHE A 42 -3.16 7.79 -0.73
C PHE A 42 -1.86 7.07 -0.37
N PHE A 43 -1.97 5.82 0.10
CA PHE A 43 -0.79 5.02 0.46
C PHE A 43 -0.20 4.32 -0.75
N GLY A 44 -1.04 3.72 -1.59
CA GLY A 44 -0.56 3.03 -2.77
C GLY A 44 -1.66 2.42 -3.61
N GLN A 45 -1.30 2.07 -4.83
CA GLN A 45 -2.13 1.31 -5.75
C GLN A 45 -1.33 0.15 -6.32
N ILE A 46 -1.98 -0.98 -6.48
CA ILE A 46 -1.38 -2.14 -7.11
C ILE A 46 -2.26 -2.52 -8.30
N ARG A 47 -1.66 -2.46 -9.50
CA ARG A 47 -2.25 -3.08 -10.68
C ARG A 47 -2.11 -4.59 -10.50
N LEU A 48 -3.20 -5.26 -10.24
CA LEU A 48 -3.16 -6.66 -9.79
C LEU A 48 -2.60 -7.62 -10.82
N SER A 49 -2.65 -7.28 -12.11
CA SER A 49 -1.96 -8.06 -13.15
C SER A 49 -0.44 -8.08 -12.98
N ASP A 50 0.15 -7.08 -12.32
CA ASP A 50 1.60 -7.03 -12.07
C ASP A 50 2.07 -8.11 -11.10
N ILE A 51 1.19 -8.59 -10.23
CA ILE A 51 1.53 -9.62 -9.23
C ILE A 51 0.88 -10.97 -9.53
N ALA A 52 0.11 -11.08 -10.60
CA ALA A 52 -0.71 -12.27 -10.87
C ALA A 52 0.08 -13.57 -10.90
N GLU A 53 1.27 -13.57 -11.51
CA GLU A 53 2.12 -14.76 -11.59
C GLU A 53 2.80 -15.09 -10.27
N LEU A 54 3.00 -14.09 -9.40
CA LEU A 54 3.68 -14.26 -8.11
C LEU A 54 2.73 -14.64 -6.99
N ASP A 55 1.46 -14.26 -7.10
CA ASP A 55 0.41 -14.61 -6.12
C ASP A 55 -0.11 -16.03 -6.38
N THR A 56 0.72 -17.01 -6.06
CA THR A 56 0.44 -18.41 -6.36
C THR A 56 -0.68 -19.00 -5.51
N GLU A 57 -1.00 -18.38 -4.38
CA GLU A 57 -2.06 -18.81 -3.48
C GLU A 57 -3.39 -18.06 -3.73
N ASN A 58 -3.44 -17.22 -4.75
CA ASN A 58 -4.63 -16.44 -5.12
C ASN A 58 -5.20 -15.63 -3.96
N LYS A 59 -4.32 -14.95 -3.23
CA LYS A 59 -4.73 -14.13 -2.08
C LYS A 59 -5.48 -12.87 -2.49
N LEU A 60 -5.24 -12.39 -3.70
CA LEU A 60 -5.88 -11.22 -4.28
C LEU A 60 -6.42 -11.57 -5.68
N PRO A 61 -7.40 -10.79 -6.19
CA PRO A 61 -7.74 -10.88 -7.62
C PRO A 61 -6.53 -10.57 -8.49
N HIS A 62 -6.52 -11.06 -9.73
CA HIS A 62 -5.38 -10.90 -10.64
C HIS A 62 -5.67 -9.90 -11.78
N THR A 63 -6.81 -9.23 -11.72
CA THR A 63 -7.17 -8.13 -12.63
C THR A 63 -7.70 -6.96 -11.82
N GLY A 64 -7.66 -5.78 -12.39
CA GLY A 64 -8.10 -4.57 -11.72
C GLY A 64 -7.06 -3.97 -10.79
N TYR A 65 -7.51 -3.19 -9.83
CA TYR A 65 -6.66 -2.41 -8.93
C TYR A 65 -7.04 -2.61 -7.47
N LEU A 66 -6.03 -2.72 -6.63
CA LEU A 66 -6.18 -2.60 -5.18
C LEU A 66 -5.62 -1.24 -4.76
N TYR A 67 -6.43 -0.46 -4.05
CA TYR A 67 -6.05 0.84 -3.51
C TYR A 67 -5.93 0.76 -2.01
N LEU A 68 -4.89 1.39 -1.46
CA LEU A 68 -4.68 1.51 -0.02
C LEU A 68 -4.64 2.99 0.36
N PHE A 69 -5.42 3.35 1.37
CA PHE A 69 -5.50 4.70 1.92
C PHE A 69 -5.33 4.64 3.43
N LEU A 70 -4.91 5.76 4.02
CA LEU A 70 -4.88 5.94 5.47
C LEU A 70 -5.65 7.19 5.84
N ASP A 71 -6.49 7.08 6.86
CA ASP A 71 -7.07 8.22 7.55
C ASP A 71 -6.06 8.65 8.62
N VAL A 72 -5.51 9.84 8.46
CA VAL A 72 -4.47 10.38 9.34
C VAL A 72 -4.96 11.54 10.20
N GLU A 73 -6.28 11.72 10.29
CA GLU A 73 -6.89 12.77 11.14
C GLU A 73 -6.47 12.59 12.59
N MET A 74 -6.50 11.36 13.07
CA MET A 74 -6.14 11.02 14.46
C MET A 74 -5.23 9.80 14.49
N TYR A 75 -4.31 9.80 15.44
CA TYR A 75 -3.50 8.63 15.73
C TYR A 75 -4.21 7.75 16.77
N PRO A 76 -4.27 6.40 16.63
CA PRO A 76 -3.66 5.59 15.56
C PRO A 76 -4.39 5.73 14.22
N TYR A 77 -3.61 5.74 13.15
CA TYR A 77 -4.15 5.85 11.80
C TYR A 77 -4.99 4.64 11.43
N GLN A 78 -6.00 4.85 10.59
CA GLN A 78 -6.90 3.79 10.15
C GLN A 78 -6.74 3.53 8.66
N ALA A 79 -6.63 2.26 8.31
CA ALA A 79 -6.50 1.85 6.92
C ALA A 79 -7.86 1.72 6.25
N MET A 80 -7.87 2.02 4.96
CA MET A 80 -8.98 1.71 4.06
C MET A 80 -8.40 1.07 2.81
N ALA A 81 -9.11 0.07 2.29
CA ALA A 81 -8.74 -0.56 1.03
C ALA A 81 -9.96 -0.69 0.14
N PHE A 82 -9.75 -0.52 -1.16
CA PHE A 82 -10.80 -0.65 -2.16
C PHE A 82 -10.28 -1.43 -3.34
N TYR A 83 -11.13 -2.30 -3.87
CA TYR A 83 -10.87 -3.04 -5.08
C TYR A 83 -11.74 -2.48 -6.22
N TYR A 84 -11.14 -2.28 -7.39
CA TYR A 84 -11.83 -1.89 -8.60
C TYR A 84 -11.47 -2.86 -9.73
N ASP A 85 -12.48 -3.54 -10.27
CA ASP A 85 -12.28 -4.45 -11.38
C ASP A 85 -12.49 -3.70 -12.70
N GLY A 86 -11.43 -3.07 -13.18
CA GLY A 86 -11.46 -2.29 -14.40
C GLY A 86 -10.21 -1.45 -14.57
N GLU A 87 -10.22 -0.58 -15.58
CA GLU A 87 -9.14 0.35 -15.88
C GLU A 87 -9.54 1.76 -15.40
N PRO A 88 -8.95 2.24 -14.32
CA PRO A 88 -9.22 3.62 -13.86
C PRO A 88 -8.60 4.63 -14.81
N ASN A 89 -9.18 5.82 -14.89
CA ASN A 89 -8.77 6.81 -15.88
C ASN A 89 -8.63 8.24 -15.37
N VAL A 90 -8.80 8.47 -14.07
CA VAL A 90 -8.71 9.82 -13.50
C VAL A 90 -7.47 9.95 -12.62
N VAL A 91 -6.47 10.69 -13.11
CA VAL A 91 -5.25 11.00 -12.35
C VAL A 91 -5.52 12.16 -11.41
N VAL A 92 -5.35 11.95 -10.11
CA VAL A 92 -5.60 12.98 -9.09
C VAL A 92 -4.27 13.49 -8.55
N VAL A 93 -3.72 14.53 -9.20
CA VAL A 93 -2.35 15.02 -8.96
C VAL A 93 -2.15 15.68 -7.60
N ASP A 94 -3.20 16.13 -6.95
CA ASP A 94 -3.13 16.83 -5.67
C ASP A 94 -3.97 16.13 -4.60
N PHE A 95 -4.00 14.80 -4.63
CA PHE A 95 -4.82 14.01 -3.72
C PHE A 95 -4.41 14.21 -2.25
N ASN A 96 -3.10 14.17 -1.96
CA ASN A 96 -2.59 14.23 -0.59
C ASN A 96 -2.56 15.67 -0.07
N LYS A 97 -3.59 16.06 0.67
CA LYS A 97 -3.78 17.40 1.23
C LYS A 97 -3.69 17.45 2.74
N ALA A 98 -3.57 16.29 3.41
CA ALA A 98 -3.54 16.26 4.87
C ALA A 98 -2.35 17.06 5.40
N GLU A 99 -2.58 17.82 6.47
CA GLU A 99 -1.54 18.60 7.14
C GLU A 99 -0.69 17.69 8.03
N VAL A 100 0.01 16.75 7.41
CA VAL A 100 0.95 15.86 8.09
C VAL A 100 2.34 16.11 7.54
N GLN A 101 3.33 16.02 8.41
CA GLN A 101 4.72 16.25 8.02
C GLN A 101 5.34 14.97 7.46
N PHE A 102 4.71 14.43 6.42
CA PHE A 102 5.26 13.31 5.69
C PHE A 102 5.84 13.84 4.38
N ALA A 103 7.15 14.02 4.38
CA ALA A 103 7.85 14.42 3.17
C ALA A 103 7.59 13.41 2.04
N HIS A 104 7.59 13.88 0.82
CA HIS A 104 7.51 13.06 -0.39
C HIS A 104 6.19 12.33 -0.65
N LEU A 105 5.10 12.64 0.07
CA LEU A 105 3.78 12.03 -0.19
C LEU A 105 3.22 12.36 -1.56
N ASN A 106 3.65 13.44 -2.17
CA ASN A 106 3.18 13.85 -3.50
C ASN A 106 4.10 13.39 -4.63
N GLU A 107 5.06 12.52 -4.32
CA GLU A 107 5.95 11.92 -5.30
C GLU A 107 5.54 10.47 -5.54
N ASP A 108 5.49 10.06 -6.82
CA ASP A 108 5.19 8.68 -7.18
C ASP A 108 6.43 7.81 -6.96
N TRP A 109 6.25 6.71 -6.22
CA TRP A 109 7.30 5.72 -5.97
C TRP A 109 6.89 4.40 -6.61
N LEU A 110 7.47 4.11 -7.78
CA LEU A 110 7.09 2.96 -8.59
C LEU A 110 7.52 1.65 -7.94
N MET A 111 6.64 0.66 -7.98
CA MET A 111 6.90 -0.67 -7.45
C MET A 111 7.40 -1.61 -8.54
N SER A 112 8.37 -2.45 -8.19
CA SER A 112 8.66 -3.68 -8.92
C SER A 112 8.60 -4.87 -7.97
N PHE A 113 8.31 -6.04 -8.50
CA PHE A 113 7.95 -7.21 -7.69
C PHE A 113 8.87 -8.38 -7.99
N GLU A 114 9.22 -9.13 -6.94
CA GLU A 114 10.01 -10.36 -7.05
C GLU A 114 9.56 -11.37 -6.00
N PRO A 115 9.71 -12.68 -6.25
CA PRO A 115 9.40 -13.66 -5.21
C PRO A 115 10.44 -13.59 -4.10
N VAL A 116 9.99 -13.66 -2.87
CA VAL A 116 10.86 -13.69 -1.68
C VAL A 116 10.31 -14.71 -0.68
N ASP A 117 11.09 -15.03 0.33
CA ASP A 117 10.64 -15.88 1.42
C ASP A 117 9.61 -15.17 2.30
N GLU A 118 8.76 -15.93 2.98
CA GLU A 118 7.68 -15.38 3.81
C GLU A 118 8.15 -14.52 4.98
N ASP A 119 9.39 -14.69 5.40
CA ASP A 119 10.01 -13.94 6.49
C ASP A 119 11.05 -12.91 6.01
N PHE A 120 11.08 -12.63 4.72
CA PHE A 120 12.01 -11.67 4.14
C PHE A 120 11.89 -10.31 4.81
N ASP A 121 13.01 -9.76 5.29
CA ASP A 121 13.06 -8.42 5.87
C ASP A 121 13.02 -7.36 4.76
N GLY A 122 12.02 -6.48 4.80
CA GLY A 122 11.84 -5.43 3.83
C GLY A 122 10.39 -5.25 3.45
N THR A 123 10.13 -4.33 2.52
CA THR A 123 8.79 -4.07 2.02
C THR A 123 8.32 -5.23 1.15
N ARG A 124 7.16 -5.79 1.46
CA ARG A 124 6.63 -6.95 0.74
C ARG A 124 5.13 -7.15 0.94
N LEU A 125 4.54 -7.91 0.03
CA LEU A 125 3.20 -8.45 0.19
C LEU A 125 3.28 -9.84 0.80
N PHE A 126 2.35 -10.16 1.68
CA PHE A 126 2.11 -11.47 2.27
C PHE A 126 3.26 -11.94 3.20
N GLY A 127 3.15 -13.17 3.67
CA GLY A 127 4.12 -13.76 4.58
C GLY A 127 3.84 -13.42 6.04
N VAL A 128 4.89 -13.46 6.85
CA VAL A 128 4.79 -13.19 8.30
C VAL A 128 5.49 -11.87 8.65
N PRO A 129 4.99 -11.13 9.65
CA PRO A 129 5.63 -9.87 10.06
C PRO A 129 7.09 -10.09 10.50
N SER A 130 7.98 -9.22 10.01
CA SER A 130 9.43 -9.40 10.19
C SER A 130 9.91 -9.20 11.62
N SER A 131 9.35 -8.29 12.36
CA SER A 131 9.86 -7.91 13.68
C SER A 131 9.46 -8.85 14.82
N GLY A 132 8.95 -10.04 14.47
CA GLY A 132 8.43 -10.96 15.48
C GLY A 132 7.10 -10.51 16.06
N TYR A 133 6.41 -9.61 15.38
CA TYR A 133 5.07 -9.19 15.75
C TYR A 133 4.15 -10.40 15.72
N GLU A 134 3.72 -10.84 16.88
CA GLU A 134 2.84 -12.01 17.01
C GLU A 134 1.40 -11.60 16.77
N THR A 135 0.77 -12.20 15.76
CA THR A 135 -0.61 -11.95 15.45
C THR A 135 -1.20 -13.14 14.70
N ASP A 136 -2.50 -13.37 14.90
CA ASP A 136 -3.27 -14.33 14.10
C ASP A 136 -3.80 -13.70 12.80
N GLU A 137 -3.60 -12.40 12.61
CA GLU A 137 -4.06 -11.70 11.41
C GLU A 137 -3.18 -12.03 10.20
N GLU A 138 -3.81 -12.14 9.05
CA GLU A 138 -3.11 -12.40 7.80
C GLU A 138 -2.54 -11.12 7.23
N LEU A 139 -1.23 -11.10 6.94
CA LEU A 139 -0.53 -9.94 6.44
C LEU A 139 -0.83 -9.71 4.95
N LEU A 140 -1.28 -8.50 4.60
CA LEU A 140 -1.36 -8.05 3.22
C LEU A 140 -0.07 -7.39 2.78
N LEU A 141 0.39 -6.37 3.52
CA LEU A 141 1.53 -5.55 3.15
C LEU A 141 2.34 -5.20 4.39
N GLN A 142 3.65 -5.36 4.28
CA GLN A 142 4.64 -4.84 5.21
C GLN A 142 5.42 -3.74 4.52
N PHE A 143 5.48 -2.56 5.14
CA PHE A 143 6.22 -1.42 4.61
C PHE A 143 7.33 -1.04 5.59
N ASP A 144 8.56 -0.91 5.08
CA ASP A 144 9.72 -0.53 5.88
C ASP A 144 10.04 0.96 5.66
N PRO A 145 9.61 1.86 6.57
CA PRO A 145 9.77 3.29 6.34
C PRO A 145 11.24 3.73 6.25
N LEU A 146 12.11 3.10 7.03
CA LEU A 146 13.51 3.50 7.09
C LEU A 146 14.28 3.08 5.84
N ALA A 147 14.04 1.86 5.36
CA ALA A 147 14.73 1.35 4.16
C ALA A 147 14.27 2.06 2.89
N GLU A 148 13.01 2.47 2.83
CA GLU A 148 12.43 3.00 1.61
C GLU A 148 12.70 4.49 1.40
N SER A 149 13.04 5.24 2.45
CA SER A 149 13.42 6.65 2.37
C SER A 149 12.39 7.56 1.69
N THR A 150 11.11 7.21 1.82
CA THR A 150 10.01 7.99 1.25
C THR A 150 9.62 9.20 2.10
N GLY A 151 10.17 9.31 3.30
CA GLY A 151 9.80 10.32 4.28
C GLY A 151 8.55 9.98 5.08
N PHE A 152 7.83 8.91 4.72
CA PHE A 152 6.65 8.46 5.45
C PHE A 152 7.07 7.64 6.66
N LEU A 153 6.68 8.09 7.85
CA LEU A 153 6.99 7.41 9.11
C LEU A 153 8.49 7.21 9.39
N ASP A 154 9.36 8.01 8.80
CA ASP A 154 10.82 7.89 8.96
C ASP A 154 11.29 7.97 10.41
N ASN A 155 10.48 8.53 11.30
CA ASN A 155 10.80 8.63 12.74
C ASN A 155 10.36 7.39 13.52
N ILE A 156 9.89 6.37 12.85
CA ILE A 156 9.47 5.13 13.49
C ILE A 156 10.53 4.06 13.28
N ASP A 157 10.98 3.48 14.36
CA ASP A 157 11.91 2.37 14.34
C ASP A 157 11.10 1.06 14.31
N GLY A 158 10.72 0.65 13.11
CA GLY A 158 9.90 -0.54 12.92
C GLY A 158 9.17 -0.55 11.59
N TYR A 159 8.14 -1.37 11.49
CA TYR A 159 7.39 -1.58 10.26
C TYR A 159 5.97 -1.04 10.36
N ALA A 160 5.43 -0.66 9.21
CA ALA A 160 3.99 -0.43 9.04
C ALA A 160 3.35 -1.65 8.38
N TYR A 161 2.21 -2.07 8.89
CA TYR A 161 1.51 -3.27 8.43
C TYR A 161 0.09 -2.96 8.00
N PHE A 162 -0.33 -3.59 6.90
CA PHE A 162 -1.73 -3.73 6.54
C PHE A 162 -2.09 -5.20 6.68
N PHE A 163 -3.12 -5.49 7.46
CA PHE A 163 -3.62 -6.86 7.65
C PHE A 163 -4.95 -7.02 6.92
N PHE A 164 -5.16 -8.18 6.31
CA PHE A 164 -6.46 -8.53 5.74
C PHE A 164 -7.53 -8.54 6.83
N GLY A 165 -8.75 -8.17 6.46
CA GLY A 165 -9.92 -8.43 7.29
C GLY A 165 -10.22 -9.94 7.38
N GLU A 166 -11.07 -10.31 8.31
CA GLU A 166 -11.47 -11.70 8.52
C GLU A 166 -12.59 -12.10 7.56
N ASP A 167 -12.59 -13.37 7.16
CA ASP A 167 -13.64 -14.00 6.36
C ASP A 167 -13.96 -13.24 5.06
N GLU A 168 -15.22 -12.85 4.85
CA GLU A 168 -15.68 -12.17 3.64
C GLU A 168 -15.24 -10.71 3.56
N ASP A 169 -14.78 -10.12 4.67
CA ASP A 169 -14.35 -8.72 4.76
C ASP A 169 -12.87 -8.53 4.52
N ARG A 170 -12.24 -9.38 3.71
CA ARG A 170 -10.78 -9.38 3.53
C ARG A 170 -10.21 -8.02 3.12
N ILE A 171 -10.86 -7.33 2.22
CA ILE A 171 -10.43 -6.00 1.76
C ILE A 171 -11.12 -4.90 2.56
N ASP A 172 -12.43 -4.97 2.72
CA ASP A 172 -13.20 -3.95 3.43
C ASP A 172 -12.84 -3.85 4.91
N GLY A 173 -12.45 -4.95 5.54
CA GLY A 173 -12.07 -5.01 6.94
C GLY A 173 -10.59 -4.84 7.23
N ILE A 174 -9.83 -4.28 6.30
CA ILE A 174 -8.38 -4.14 6.43
C ILE A 174 -8.01 -3.31 7.66
N ARG A 175 -6.92 -3.68 8.33
CA ARG A 175 -6.44 -3.00 9.52
C ARG A 175 -5.01 -2.53 9.34
N PHE A 176 -4.69 -1.36 9.88
CA PHE A 176 -3.35 -0.80 9.90
C PHE A 176 -2.73 -0.94 11.29
N GLY A 177 -1.45 -1.26 11.34
CA GLY A 177 -0.69 -1.31 12.56
C GLY A 177 0.73 -0.84 12.35
N ILE A 178 1.33 -0.33 13.40
CA ILE A 178 2.74 0.08 13.43
C ILE A 178 3.41 -0.71 14.52
N ASP A 179 4.53 -1.34 14.19
CA ASP A 179 5.37 -2.00 15.17
C ASP A 179 6.56 -1.12 15.48
N ARG A 180 6.67 -0.73 16.72
CA ARG A 180 7.82 0.02 17.24
C ARG A 180 8.68 -0.93 18.05
N SER A 181 9.81 -1.24 17.52
CA SER A 181 10.77 -2.08 18.23
C SER A 181 11.43 -1.32 19.40
#